data_868361b724502023d3020856b71d6dfd
#
_entry.id   868361b724502023d3020856b71d6dfd
#
_cell.length_a   1.000
_cell.length_b   1.000
_cell.length_c   1.000
_cell.angle_alpha   90.00
_cell.angle_beta   90.00
_cell.angle_gamma   90.00
#
_symmetry.space_group_name_H-M   'P 1'
#
loop_
_entity.id
_entity.type
_entity.pdbx_description
1 polymer ?
#
loop_
_entity_poly.entity_id
_entity_poly.type
_entity_poly.pdbx_seq_one_letter_code
_entity_poly.pdbx_strand_id
1 'polypeptide(L)'
;MPEIEISNALDERIKSHARPLIDTYESVIARAFDGYEFAYSTSLDKARAYNPAKAPSLTFTKPNRIVLNGVKLGKNDFYWNNLMYAVVREAAKKGLRPEEIKALMVVNHEVGEKTKDGYKYIEEAGISVQGQDADHAWKQVYALANELGFDVEVVWTWSANEKAALPGQRGSFTLPA
;
A
#
# COMPACT_ATOMS: atom_id res chain seq x y z
N MET A 1 -27.33 -2.92 19.98
CA MET A 1 -25.99 -2.47 19.53
C MET A 1 -25.01 -3.55 19.95
N PRO A 2 -23.99 -3.87 19.15
CA PRO A 2 -22.96 -4.79 19.61
C PRO A 2 -22.22 -4.17 20.79
N GLU A 3 -22.07 -4.93 21.88
CA GLU A 3 -21.20 -4.61 23.01
C GLU A 3 -19.75 -4.93 22.64
N ILE A 4 -18.84 -4.03 22.97
CA ILE A 4 -17.40 -4.22 22.76
C ILE A 4 -16.75 -4.27 24.13
N GLU A 5 -16.18 -5.43 24.49
CA GLU A 5 -15.34 -5.54 25.68
C GLU A 5 -13.94 -4.95 25.40
N ILE A 6 -13.49 -4.06 26.27
CA ILE A 6 -12.14 -3.50 26.25
C ILE A 6 -11.36 -3.96 27.49
N SER A 7 -10.04 -4.12 27.33
CA SER A 7 -9.18 -4.49 28.46
C SER A 7 -9.08 -3.34 29.48
N ASN A 8 -8.88 -3.66 30.77
CA ASN A 8 -8.67 -2.67 31.82
C ASN A 8 -7.54 -1.69 31.48
N ALA A 9 -6.48 -2.15 30.84
CA ALA A 9 -5.36 -1.30 30.42
C ALA A 9 -5.77 -0.26 29.36
N LEU A 10 -6.67 -0.64 28.44
CA LEU A 10 -7.20 0.30 27.45
C LEU A 10 -8.19 1.28 28.08
N ASP A 11 -9.02 0.79 28.99
CA ASP A 11 -9.96 1.60 29.79
C ASP A 11 -9.23 2.72 30.56
N GLU A 12 -8.18 2.37 31.29
CA GLU A 12 -7.37 3.34 32.04
C GLU A 12 -6.68 4.36 31.11
N ARG A 13 -6.23 3.94 29.92
CA ARG A 13 -5.67 4.87 28.93
C ARG A 13 -6.71 5.83 28.41
N ILE A 14 -7.93 5.38 28.12
CA ILE A 14 -9.02 6.25 27.68
C ILE A 14 -9.35 7.28 28.77
N LYS A 15 -9.50 6.83 30.01
CA LYS A 15 -9.75 7.70 31.17
C LYS A 15 -8.64 8.73 31.39
N SER A 16 -7.40 8.36 31.22
CA SER A 16 -6.24 9.28 31.40
C SER A 16 -6.23 10.43 30.39
N HIS A 17 -6.88 10.27 29.23
CA HIS A 17 -7.00 11.31 28.23
C HIS A 17 -8.34 12.07 28.28
N ALA A 18 -9.26 11.67 29.16
CA ALA A 18 -10.56 12.32 29.32
C ALA A 18 -10.43 13.62 30.13
N ARG A 19 -11.14 14.66 29.71
CA ARG A 19 -11.33 15.87 30.50
C ARG A 19 -12.47 15.63 31.48
N PRO A 20 -12.23 15.75 32.80
CA PRO A 20 -13.27 15.48 33.81
C PRO A 20 -14.55 16.26 33.52
N LEU A 21 -15.70 15.62 33.70
CA LEU A 21 -17.04 16.19 33.54
C LEU A 21 -17.41 16.68 32.12
N ILE A 22 -16.52 16.53 31.11
CA ILE A 22 -16.75 17.04 29.77
C ILE A 22 -16.76 15.91 28.76
N ASP A 23 -15.81 14.96 28.86
CA ASP A 23 -15.61 13.93 27.86
C ASP A 23 -16.36 12.64 28.21
N THR A 24 -16.99 12.06 27.18
CA THR A 24 -17.46 10.67 27.17
C THR A 24 -16.40 9.79 26.58
N TYR A 25 -16.49 8.47 26.76
CA TYR A 25 -15.60 7.51 26.09
C TYR A 25 -15.57 7.71 24.57
N GLU A 26 -16.74 7.90 23.98
CA GLU A 26 -16.88 8.14 22.56
C GLU A 26 -16.11 9.40 22.12
N SER A 27 -16.24 10.51 22.84
CA SER A 27 -15.54 11.76 22.50
C SER A 27 -14.03 11.67 22.67
N VAL A 28 -13.52 10.89 23.62
CA VAL A 28 -12.09 10.63 23.78
C VAL A 28 -11.58 9.77 22.62
N ILE A 29 -12.30 8.72 22.25
CA ILE A 29 -11.96 7.84 21.15
C ILE A 29 -12.01 8.63 19.83
N ALA A 30 -13.07 9.36 19.55
CA ALA A 30 -13.20 10.19 18.35
C ALA A 30 -12.03 11.17 18.22
N ARG A 31 -11.70 11.91 19.28
CA ARG A 31 -10.56 12.84 19.30
C ARG A 31 -9.21 12.14 19.08
N ALA A 32 -9.05 10.92 19.58
CA ALA A 32 -7.84 10.13 19.31
C ALA A 32 -7.73 9.72 17.84
N PHE A 33 -8.85 9.38 17.19
CA PHE A 33 -8.90 9.10 15.76
C PHE A 33 -8.65 10.36 14.93
N ASP A 34 -9.27 11.50 15.26
CA ASP A 34 -9.04 12.79 14.59
C ASP A 34 -7.56 13.19 14.70
N GLY A 35 -6.97 13.04 15.88
CA GLY A 35 -5.55 13.29 16.09
C GLY A 35 -4.64 12.34 15.29
N TYR A 36 -5.02 11.07 15.19
CA TYR A 36 -4.30 10.09 14.36
C TYR A 36 -4.43 10.44 12.86
N GLU A 37 -5.62 10.77 12.39
CA GLU A 37 -5.86 11.15 10.99
C GLU A 37 -5.13 12.45 10.63
N PHE A 38 -5.16 13.45 11.51
CA PHE A 38 -4.41 14.70 11.34
C PHE A 38 -2.89 14.44 11.31
N ALA A 39 -2.34 13.70 12.27
CA ALA A 39 -0.91 13.35 12.29
C ALA A 39 -0.51 12.52 11.06
N TYR A 40 -1.43 11.69 10.58
CA TYR A 40 -1.23 10.86 9.41
C TYR A 40 -1.27 11.68 8.11
N SER A 41 -2.24 12.59 7.93
CA SER A 41 -2.29 13.51 6.79
C SER A 41 -1.08 14.44 6.78
N THR A 42 -0.73 15.05 7.91
CA THR A 42 0.48 15.90 8.05
C THR A 42 1.76 15.12 7.71
N SER A 43 1.79 13.81 7.95
CA SER A 43 2.92 12.96 7.58
C SER A 43 2.98 12.67 6.08
N LEU A 44 1.84 12.71 5.37
CA LEU A 44 1.76 12.60 3.91
C LEU A 44 2.24 13.88 3.24
N ASP A 45 1.85 15.05 3.77
CA ASP A 45 2.24 16.37 3.24
C ASP A 45 3.76 16.60 3.23
N LYS A 46 4.53 15.80 3.99
CA LYS A 46 6.00 15.83 3.99
C LYS A 46 6.65 14.88 2.98
N ALA A 47 5.88 14.06 2.28
CA ALA A 47 6.42 13.18 1.24
C ALA A 47 6.63 13.96 -0.05
N ARG A 48 7.83 13.88 -0.63
CA ARG A 48 8.11 14.49 -1.93
C ARG A 48 7.39 13.71 -3.02
N ALA A 49 6.57 14.39 -3.81
CA ALA A 49 5.93 13.81 -4.98
C ALA A 49 6.95 13.58 -6.11
N TYR A 50 6.91 12.41 -6.71
CA TYR A 50 7.73 12.03 -7.85
C TYR A 50 6.84 11.66 -9.04
N ASN A 51 7.40 11.80 -10.24
CA ASN A 51 6.72 11.36 -11.45
C ASN A 51 6.68 9.81 -11.48
N PRO A 52 5.49 9.18 -11.51
CA PRO A 52 5.34 7.73 -11.55
C PRO A 52 6.06 7.05 -12.72
N ALA A 53 6.08 7.70 -13.89
CA ALA A 53 6.72 7.19 -15.09
C ALA A 53 8.27 7.32 -15.05
N LYS A 54 8.80 8.17 -14.18
CA LYS A 54 10.24 8.44 -14.02
C LYS A 54 10.61 8.29 -12.55
N ALA A 55 10.30 7.12 -11.99
CA ALA A 55 10.57 6.81 -10.61
C ALA A 55 12.07 6.95 -10.28
N PRO A 56 12.43 7.52 -9.12
CA PRO A 56 13.78 7.40 -8.59
C PRO A 56 14.04 5.93 -8.23
N SER A 57 15.30 5.55 -7.96
CA SER A 57 15.56 4.20 -7.45
C SER A 57 14.82 3.98 -6.14
N LEU A 58 14.02 2.92 -6.11
CA LEU A 58 13.26 2.47 -4.95
C LEU A 58 14.03 1.44 -4.12
N THR A 59 15.29 1.16 -4.48
CA THR A 59 16.17 0.31 -3.69
C THR A 59 16.28 0.84 -2.25
N PHE A 60 16.18 -0.04 -1.26
CA PHE A 60 16.14 0.29 0.17
C PHE A 60 14.91 1.12 0.60
N THR A 61 13.81 1.06 -0.15
CA THR A 61 12.56 1.70 0.26
C THR A 61 11.59 0.70 0.87
N LYS A 62 10.72 1.23 1.74
CA LYS A 62 9.56 0.51 2.26
C LYS A 62 8.31 1.38 2.12
N PRO A 63 7.26 0.87 1.46
CA PRO A 63 5.95 1.53 1.48
C PRO A 63 5.42 1.69 2.91
N ASN A 64 4.85 2.86 3.19
CA ASN A 64 4.21 3.19 4.47
C ASN A 64 2.70 3.32 4.32
N ARG A 65 2.25 3.60 3.10
CA ARG A 65 0.85 3.66 2.70
C ARG A 65 0.72 3.20 1.27
N ILE A 66 -0.31 2.42 1.01
CA ILE A 66 -0.74 2.02 -0.34
C ILE A 66 -2.25 2.16 -0.40
N VAL A 67 -2.74 2.87 -1.42
CA VAL A 67 -4.16 2.94 -1.80
C VAL A 67 -4.26 2.51 -3.25
N LEU A 68 -5.18 1.62 -3.55
CA LEU A 68 -5.47 1.13 -4.89
C LEU A 68 -6.97 1.23 -5.15
N ASN A 69 -7.37 1.97 -6.17
CA ASN A 69 -8.77 2.25 -6.51
C ASN A 69 -9.58 2.76 -5.30
N GLY A 70 -9.01 3.69 -4.52
CA GLY A 70 -9.62 4.24 -3.31
C GLY A 70 -9.58 3.33 -2.08
N VAL A 71 -9.12 2.08 -2.21
CA VAL A 71 -9.04 1.11 -1.11
C VAL A 71 -7.63 1.08 -0.52
N LYS A 72 -7.51 1.39 0.76
CA LYS A 72 -6.23 1.30 1.47
C LYS A 72 -5.88 -0.15 1.79
N LEU A 73 -4.69 -0.60 1.41
CA LEU A 73 -4.18 -1.91 1.77
C LEU A 73 -3.89 -2.00 3.28
N GLY A 74 -3.93 -3.22 3.82
CA GLY A 74 -3.54 -3.50 5.21
C GLY A 74 -2.05 -3.23 5.48
N LYS A 75 -1.68 -2.93 6.74
CA LYS A 75 -0.28 -2.67 7.10
C LYS A 75 0.66 -3.84 6.79
N ASN A 76 0.15 -5.07 6.81
CA ASN A 76 0.91 -6.27 6.47
C ASN A 76 1.19 -6.39 4.96
N ASP A 77 0.49 -5.62 4.14
CA ASP A 77 0.61 -5.61 2.68
C ASP A 77 1.47 -4.44 2.16
N PHE A 78 2.08 -3.64 3.05
CA PHE A 78 2.92 -2.52 2.65
C PHE A 78 4.29 -2.99 2.14
N TYR A 79 4.26 -3.72 1.01
CA TYR A 79 5.42 -4.17 0.26
C TYR A 79 5.18 -3.96 -1.24
N TRP A 80 6.24 -3.64 -1.98
CA TRP A 80 6.16 -3.41 -3.42
C TRP A 80 5.58 -4.60 -4.18
N ASN A 81 6.00 -5.81 -3.82
CA ASN A 81 5.46 -7.03 -4.43
C ASN A 81 3.98 -7.24 -4.11
N ASN A 82 3.52 -6.90 -2.91
CA ASN A 82 2.10 -7.03 -2.57
C ASN A 82 1.24 -6.05 -3.35
N LEU A 83 1.71 -4.81 -3.57
CA LEU A 83 1.06 -3.86 -4.48
C LEU A 83 1.03 -4.41 -5.92
N MET A 84 2.15 -4.94 -6.42
CA MET A 84 2.21 -5.55 -7.75
C MET A 84 1.19 -6.69 -7.90
N TYR A 85 1.10 -7.59 -6.91
CA TYR A 85 0.12 -8.68 -6.93
C TYR A 85 -1.32 -8.15 -6.81
N ALA A 86 -1.54 -7.08 -6.03
CA ALA A 86 -2.86 -6.47 -5.91
C ALA A 86 -3.33 -5.86 -7.25
N VAL A 87 -2.46 -5.17 -7.97
CA VAL A 87 -2.79 -4.60 -9.30
C VAL A 87 -3.10 -5.69 -10.32
N VAL A 88 -2.39 -6.83 -10.27
CA VAL A 88 -2.71 -8.00 -11.12
C VAL A 88 -4.10 -8.58 -10.79
N ARG A 89 -4.47 -8.67 -9.49
CA ARG A 89 -5.84 -9.06 -9.09
C ARG A 89 -6.89 -8.08 -9.60
N GLU A 90 -6.63 -6.78 -9.52
CA GLU A 90 -7.57 -5.77 -10.01
C GLU A 90 -7.77 -5.88 -11.53
N ALA A 91 -6.74 -6.25 -12.31
CA ALA A 91 -6.89 -6.52 -13.73
C ALA A 91 -7.86 -7.69 -13.98
N ALA A 92 -7.75 -8.77 -13.22
CA ALA A 92 -8.70 -9.89 -13.31
C ALA A 92 -10.13 -9.48 -12.88
N LYS A 93 -10.28 -8.71 -11.80
CA LYS A 93 -11.59 -8.18 -11.37
C LYS A 93 -12.21 -7.25 -12.41
N LYS A 94 -11.40 -6.57 -13.22
CA LYS A 94 -11.87 -5.77 -14.37
C LYS A 94 -12.33 -6.64 -15.55
N GLY A 95 -12.18 -7.95 -15.46
CA GLY A 95 -12.64 -8.94 -16.43
C GLY A 95 -11.59 -9.39 -17.44
N LEU A 96 -10.33 -9.02 -17.28
CA LEU A 96 -9.26 -9.50 -18.15
C LEU A 96 -8.99 -10.99 -17.92
N ARG A 97 -8.87 -11.74 -19.02
CA ARG A 97 -8.45 -13.14 -19.00
C ARG A 97 -6.93 -13.26 -18.79
N PRO A 98 -6.44 -14.40 -18.33
CA PRO A 98 -4.99 -14.62 -18.07
C PRO A 98 -4.09 -14.21 -19.22
N GLU A 99 -4.45 -14.53 -20.48
CA GLU A 99 -3.67 -14.18 -21.66
C GLU A 99 -3.66 -12.67 -21.96
N GLU A 100 -4.74 -11.96 -21.62
CA GLU A 100 -4.81 -10.51 -21.77
C GLU A 100 -3.96 -9.82 -20.72
N ILE A 101 -3.99 -10.31 -19.47
CA ILE A 101 -3.10 -9.82 -18.40
C ILE A 101 -1.65 -10.10 -18.76
N LYS A 102 -1.33 -11.32 -19.24
CA LYS A 102 0.00 -11.71 -19.71
C LYS A 102 0.59 -10.72 -20.72
N ALA A 103 -0.22 -10.24 -21.66
CA ALA A 103 0.21 -9.29 -22.68
C ALA A 103 0.65 -7.93 -22.09
N LEU A 104 0.19 -7.59 -20.87
CA LEU A 104 0.51 -6.36 -20.15
C LEU A 104 1.63 -6.53 -19.10
N MET A 105 2.13 -7.76 -18.94
CA MET A 105 3.16 -8.04 -17.95
C MET A 105 4.55 -7.66 -18.49
N VAL A 106 5.30 -6.94 -17.66
CA VAL A 106 6.68 -6.52 -17.96
C VAL A 106 7.73 -7.19 -17.06
N VAL A 107 7.27 -8.02 -16.12
CA VAL A 107 8.11 -8.83 -15.23
C VAL A 107 7.94 -10.32 -15.53
N ASN A 108 8.78 -11.18 -14.97
CA ASN A 108 8.67 -12.61 -15.14
C ASN A 108 7.33 -13.14 -14.60
N HIS A 109 6.61 -13.84 -15.44
CA HIS A 109 5.29 -14.38 -15.15
C HIS A 109 5.04 -15.66 -15.96
N GLU A 110 4.07 -16.46 -15.52
CA GLU A 110 3.56 -17.62 -16.25
C GLU A 110 2.05 -17.73 -16.09
N VAL A 111 1.34 -18.12 -17.14
CA VAL A 111 -0.09 -18.46 -17.06
C VAL A 111 -0.21 -19.82 -16.38
N GLY A 112 -1.14 -19.90 -15.43
CA GLY A 112 -1.33 -21.06 -14.59
C GLY A 112 -0.53 -21.03 -13.29
N GLU A 113 -0.63 -22.11 -12.52
CA GLU A 113 -0.02 -22.20 -11.20
C GLU A 113 1.47 -22.59 -11.28
N LYS A 114 2.30 -21.73 -10.72
CA LYS A 114 3.72 -21.98 -10.45
C LYS A 114 4.07 -21.38 -9.10
N THR A 115 4.57 -22.19 -8.18
CA THR A 115 4.91 -21.78 -6.80
C THR A 115 6.40 -21.92 -6.48
N LYS A 116 7.20 -22.37 -7.45
CA LYS A 116 8.66 -22.52 -7.33
C LYS A 116 9.38 -21.25 -7.83
N ASP A 117 10.67 -21.14 -7.55
CA ASP A 117 11.57 -20.08 -8.05
C ASP A 117 11.12 -18.65 -7.72
N GLY A 118 10.48 -18.46 -6.54
CA GLY A 118 10.00 -17.17 -6.10
C GLY A 118 8.71 -16.67 -6.78
N TYR A 119 8.02 -17.56 -7.50
CA TYR A 119 6.70 -17.25 -8.07
C TYR A 119 5.60 -17.35 -7.03
N LYS A 120 4.65 -16.42 -7.12
CA LYS A 120 3.39 -16.44 -6.38
C LYS A 120 2.24 -16.58 -7.36
N TYR A 121 1.44 -17.61 -7.19
CA TYR A 121 0.20 -17.78 -7.95
C TYR A 121 -0.87 -16.82 -7.45
N ILE A 122 -1.48 -16.11 -8.37
CA ILE A 122 -2.60 -15.20 -8.15
C ILE A 122 -3.81 -15.88 -8.77
N GLU A 123 -4.55 -16.59 -7.93
CA GLU A 123 -5.65 -17.47 -8.35
C GLU A 123 -6.71 -16.70 -9.15
N GLU A 124 -7.11 -15.52 -8.68
CA GLU A 124 -8.13 -14.68 -9.33
C GLU A 124 -7.73 -14.26 -10.75
N ALA A 125 -6.43 -14.18 -11.00
CA ALA A 125 -5.88 -13.77 -12.30
C ALA A 125 -5.44 -14.97 -13.16
N GLY A 126 -5.38 -16.19 -12.60
CA GLY A 126 -4.87 -17.37 -13.29
C GLY A 126 -3.40 -17.25 -13.72
N ILE A 127 -2.62 -16.39 -13.07
CA ILE A 127 -1.23 -16.08 -13.41
C ILE A 127 -0.33 -16.20 -12.18
N SER A 128 0.86 -16.74 -12.41
CA SER A 128 1.96 -16.74 -11.44
C SER A 128 2.94 -15.63 -11.76
N VAL A 129 3.30 -14.81 -10.78
CA VAL A 129 4.21 -13.68 -10.94
C VAL A 129 5.42 -13.88 -10.04
N GLN A 130 6.63 -13.77 -10.61
CA GLN A 130 7.86 -13.85 -9.83
C GLN A 130 8.06 -12.60 -8.99
N GLY A 131 8.47 -12.76 -7.72
CA GLY A 131 8.84 -11.66 -6.85
C GLY A 131 9.97 -10.82 -7.45
N GLN A 132 9.84 -9.50 -7.32
CA GLN A 132 10.74 -8.51 -7.92
C GLN A 132 11.41 -7.68 -6.83
N ASP A 133 12.49 -6.99 -7.18
CA ASP A 133 12.94 -5.83 -6.42
C ASP A 133 11.93 -4.68 -6.54
N ALA A 134 12.13 -3.64 -5.73
CA ALA A 134 11.19 -2.52 -5.65
C ALA A 134 11.02 -1.77 -6.99
N ASP A 135 12.12 -1.60 -7.73
CA ASP A 135 12.11 -0.86 -9.00
C ASP A 135 11.33 -1.62 -10.08
N HIS A 136 11.53 -2.94 -10.20
CA HIS A 136 10.81 -3.77 -11.17
C HIS A 136 9.35 -4.01 -10.75
N ALA A 137 9.07 -4.18 -9.45
CA ALA A 137 7.71 -4.26 -8.96
C ALA A 137 6.91 -2.99 -9.29
N TRP A 138 7.51 -1.80 -9.09
CA TRP A 138 6.87 -0.54 -9.45
C TRP A 138 6.65 -0.40 -10.96
N LYS A 139 7.61 -0.81 -11.80
CA LYS A 139 7.44 -0.79 -13.27
C LYS A 139 6.22 -1.60 -13.69
N GLN A 140 6.02 -2.78 -13.08
CA GLN A 140 4.84 -3.59 -13.37
C GLN A 140 3.55 -2.92 -12.88
N VAL A 141 3.55 -2.35 -11.67
CA VAL A 141 2.40 -1.59 -11.14
C VAL A 141 2.04 -0.46 -12.09
N TYR A 142 3.03 0.35 -12.48
CA TYR A 142 2.83 1.48 -13.38
C TYR A 142 2.27 1.04 -14.73
N ALA A 143 2.81 -0.01 -15.33
CA ALA A 143 2.37 -0.51 -16.63
C ALA A 143 0.90 -0.91 -16.61
N LEU A 144 0.47 -1.73 -15.63
CA LEU A 144 -0.92 -2.16 -15.52
C LEU A 144 -1.85 -1.02 -15.12
N ALA A 145 -1.45 -0.19 -14.16
CA ALA A 145 -2.29 0.89 -13.67
C ALA A 145 -2.52 1.96 -14.75
N ASN A 146 -1.48 2.33 -15.48
CA ASN A 146 -1.58 3.30 -16.57
C ASN A 146 -2.44 2.77 -17.74
N GLU A 147 -2.29 1.50 -18.11
CA GLU A 147 -3.03 0.90 -19.22
C GLU A 147 -4.50 0.68 -18.87
N LEU A 148 -4.78 0.27 -17.65
CA LEU A 148 -6.12 -0.12 -17.23
C LEU A 148 -6.87 0.99 -16.48
N GLY A 149 -6.26 2.16 -16.26
CA GLY A 149 -6.86 3.26 -15.54
C GLY A 149 -7.14 2.89 -14.07
N PHE A 150 -6.12 2.47 -13.33
CA PHE A 150 -6.22 2.26 -11.89
C PHE A 150 -5.68 3.47 -11.14
N ASP A 151 -6.42 3.90 -10.12
CA ASP A 151 -5.96 4.90 -9.18
C ASP A 151 -5.00 4.26 -8.18
N VAL A 152 -3.75 4.77 -8.12
CA VAL A 152 -2.72 4.26 -7.23
C VAL A 152 -2.07 5.40 -6.46
N GLU A 153 -2.19 5.37 -5.13
CA GLU A 153 -1.39 6.22 -4.26
C GLU A 153 -0.42 5.36 -3.45
N VAL A 154 0.85 5.73 -3.46
CA VAL A 154 1.86 5.08 -2.65
C VAL A 154 2.73 6.13 -1.96
N VAL A 155 2.99 5.92 -0.66
CA VAL A 155 3.98 6.68 0.10
C VAL A 155 5.00 5.71 0.65
N TRP A 156 6.28 6.04 0.54
CA TRP A 156 7.38 5.22 1.03
C TRP A 156 8.43 6.04 1.77
N THR A 157 9.31 5.34 2.47
CA THR A 157 10.51 5.91 3.08
C THR A 157 11.73 5.14 2.61
N TRP A 158 12.80 5.84 2.21
CA TRP A 158 14.11 5.24 2.07
C TRP A 158 14.68 4.92 3.46
N SER A 159 15.26 3.74 3.61
CA SER A 159 15.97 3.43 4.85
C SER A 159 17.14 4.39 5.06
N ALA A 160 17.66 4.44 6.29
CA ALA A 160 18.85 5.25 6.61
C ALA A 160 20.16 4.69 6.02
N ASN A 161 20.08 3.65 5.17
CA ASN A 161 21.23 3.08 4.49
C ASN A 161 21.85 4.12 3.55
N GLU A 162 23.15 4.34 3.66
CA GLU A 162 23.89 5.30 2.81
C GLU A 162 23.85 4.97 1.31
N LYS A 163 23.59 3.69 0.95
CA LYS A 163 23.40 3.24 -0.44
C LYS A 163 22.00 3.52 -0.98
N ALA A 164 21.07 3.99 -0.16
CA ALA A 164 19.76 4.42 -0.62
C ALA A 164 19.88 5.71 -1.45
N ALA A 165 19.01 5.89 -2.44
CA ALA A 165 19.05 7.09 -3.27
C ALA A 165 18.88 8.38 -2.45
N LEU A 166 18.03 8.36 -1.42
CA LEU A 166 17.72 9.51 -0.55
C LEU A 166 17.50 9.02 0.91
N PRO A 167 18.57 8.68 1.65
CA PRO A 167 18.47 8.10 2.98
C PRO A 167 17.56 8.87 3.92
N GLY A 168 16.62 8.17 4.57
CA GLY A 168 15.68 8.72 5.53
C GLY A 168 14.58 9.61 4.96
N GLN A 169 14.61 9.94 3.67
CA GLN A 169 13.58 10.77 3.05
C GLN A 169 12.33 9.99 2.69
N ARG A 170 11.25 10.71 2.46
CA ARG A 170 9.95 10.17 2.06
C ARG A 170 9.61 10.60 0.64
N GLY A 171 9.05 9.66 -0.10
CA GLY A 171 8.54 9.92 -1.43
C GLY A 171 7.10 9.46 -1.60
N SER A 172 6.43 9.98 -2.62
CA SER A 172 5.09 9.54 -3.00
C SER A 172 4.91 9.47 -4.51
N PHE A 173 4.07 8.54 -4.93
CA PHE A 173 3.46 8.50 -6.25
C PHE A 173 1.95 8.70 -6.13
N THR A 174 1.39 9.42 -7.08
CA THR A 174 -0.05 9.47 -7.35
C THR A 174 -0.24 9.23 -8.83
N LEU A 175 -0.97 8.18 -9.16
CA LEU A 175 -1.36 7.82 -10.52
C LEU A 175 -2.90 7.83 -10.53
N PRO A 176 -3.53 8.85 -11.10
CA PRO A 176 -4.99 8.88 -11.22
C PRO A 176 -5.48 7.89 -12.29
N ALA A 177 -6.71 7.39 -12.11
CA ALA A 177 -7.41 6.55 -13.08
C ALA A 177 -7.67 7.26 -14.40
#